data_e5078f128168104ae29f3f9f7e210fb3
#
_entry.id   e5078f128168104ae29f3f9f7e210fb3
#
_cell.length_a   1.000
_cell.length_b   1.000
_cell.length_c   1.000
_cell.angle_alpha   90.00
_cell.angle_beta   90.00
_cell.angle_gamma   90.00
#
_symmetry.space_group_name_H-M   'P 1'
#
loop_
_entity.id
_entity.type
_entity.pdbx_description
1 polymer ?
#
loop_
_entity_poly.entity_id
_entity_poly.type
_entity_poly.pdbx_seq_one_letter_code
_entity_poly.pdbx_strand_id
1 'polypeptide(L)'
;MFWQTLHFIDIVLWLLAAASTFYVLLFALVFLFHRRSKQLPQTCEAKRQHRFLVLFPAYGEDQIIVKSVASFLQQTYPESHYRIMVISDHMTAATNEALKSLPIKLLQPAFEHSSKAKALQFAIEEAERETAQSESAETRYDYVVILDADNIVCDDFLSYLNLSCDRGYRAIQCHRCAKNADNNIAVLDGLSEEINNSIFRKAHNLVGLSSALIGSGMCIGYQWFASHVGQLSTAGEDRELEQLLLLDRIFIRYEEHIPVFDEKVGSEDNFQRQRQRWMSAQLNSLVTMLPHVGKALLTGNINYVDKTIQQALIPRSMLLVFTLTMGVVMVLFAPWWSMKWWLLFMALCLSLLGATPASLRNKTLVGKLVLLPKLTWKMLNNLRHLDRHNRNFIHTEHNQ
;
A
#
# COMPACT_ATOMS: atom_id res chain seq x y z
N MET A 1 -35.31 30.16 -6.54
CA MET A 1 -34.77 29.05 -7.33
C MET A 1 -33.25 29.01 -7.30
N PHE A 2 -32.48 30.01 -7.75
CA PHE A 2 -31.01 30.01 -7.77
C PHE A 2 -30.36 29.73 -6.39
N TRP A 3 -30.74 30.42 -5.33
CA TRP A 3 -30.20 30.18 -3.97
C TRP A 3 -30.54 28.79 -3.41
N GLN A 4 -31.72 28.29 -3.70
CA GLN A 4 -32.11 26.92 -3.28
C GLN A 4 -31.26 25.86 -3.97
N THR A 5 -30.95 26.04 -5.25
CA THR A 5 -30.06 25.15 -6.00
C THR A 5 -28.64 25.19 -5.43
N LEU A 6 -28.09 26.38 -5.13
CA LEU A 6 -26.78 26.50 -4.51
C LEU A 6 -26.72 25.84 -3.13
N HIS A 7 -27.74 26.02 -2.30
CA HIS A 7 -27.82 25.35 -1.00
C HIS A 7 -27.92 23.83 -1.15
N PHE A 8 -28.68 23.35 -2.12
CA PHE A 8 -28.75 21.90 -2.38
C PHE A 8 -27.38 21.33 -2.79
N ILE A 9 -26.68 21.98 -3.71
CA ILE A 9 -25.32 21.58 -4.13
C ILE A 9 -24.36 21.59 -2.94
N ASP A 10 -24.39 22.65 -2.13
CA ASP A 10 -23.54 22.77 -0.94
C ASP A 10 -23.82 21.64 0.07
N ILE A 11 -25.08 21.27 0.30
CA ILE A 11 -25.44 20.14 1.18
C ILE A 11 -24.90 18.82 0.62
N VAL A 12 -25.07 18.56 -0.67
CA VAL A 12 -24.57 17.32 -1.30
C VAL A 12 -23.05 17.22 -1.19
N LEU A 13 -22.33 18.29 -1.52
CA LEU A 13 -20.88 18.35 -1.41
C LEU A 13 -20.42 18.18 0.05
N TRP A 14 -21.12 18.81 0.99
CA TRP A 14 -20.83 18.66 2.41
C TRP A 14 -21.06 17.24 2.90
N LEU A 15 -22.15 16.57 2.50
CA LEU A 15 -22.43 15.18 2.88
C LEU A 15 -21.34 14.22 2.38
N LEU A 16 -20.86 14.40 1.14
CA LEU A 16 -19.76 13.60 0.59
C LEU A 16 -18.45 13.81 1.38
N ALA A 17 -18.13 15.08 1.68
CA ALA A 17 -16.96 15.41 2.49
C ALA A 17 -17.11 14.91 3.94
N ALA A 18 -18.31 15.02 4.52
CA ALA A 18 -18.61 14.56 5.87
C ALA A 18 -18.48 13.04 5.99
N ALA A 19 -18.99 12.27 5.03
CA ALA A 19 -18.87 10.81 5.02
C ALA A 19 -17.38 10.38 5.00
N SER A 20 -16.56 11.00 4.13
CA SER A 20 -15.12 10.72 4.07
C SER A 20 -14.39 11.15 5.36
N THR A 21 -14.73 12.33 5.91
CA THR A 21 -14.13 12.81 7.16
C THR A 21 -14.52 11.93 8.34
N PHE A 22 -15.79 11.54 8.44
CA PHE A 22 -16.28 10.67 9.50
C PHE A 22 -15.57 9.30 9.50
N TYR A 23 -15.39 8.71 8.31
CA TYR A 23 -14.66 7.46 8.18
C TYR A 23 -13.22 7.59 8.70
N VAL A 24 -12.49 8.63 8.27
CA VAL A 24 -11.12 8.89 8.72
C VAL A 24 -11.08 9.16 10.23
N LEU A 25 -12.03 9.94 10.76
CA LEU A 25 -12.13 10.24 12.20
C LEU A 25 -12.37 8.98 13.02
N LEU A 26 -13.29 8.11 12.59
CA LEU A 26 -13.63 6.87 13.29
C LEU A 26 -12.37 6.01 13.48
N PHE A 27 -11.63 5.74 12.42
CA PHE A 27 -10.43 4.90 12.50
C PHE A 27 -9.23 5.61 13.16
N ALA A 28 -9.15 6.94 13.07
CA ALA A 28 -8.18 7.71 13.86
C ALA A 28 -8.46 7.60 15.36
N LEU A 29 -9.72 7.63 15.78
CA LEU A 29 -10.11 7.41 17.18
C LEU A 29 -9.83 5.96 17.62
N VAL A 30 -10.16 4.96 16.81
CA VAL A 30 -9.80 3.55 17.08
C VAL A 30 -8.29 3.44 17.31
N PHE A 31 -7.48 4.01 16.43
CA PHE A 31 -6.02 4.01 16.58
C PHE A 31 -5.56 4.68 17.87
N LEU A 32 -6.11 5.83 18.23
CA LEU A 32 -5.75 6.58 19.43
C LEU A 32 -6.06 5.81 20.73
N PHE A 33 -7.26 5.24 20.82
CA PHE A 33 -7.70 4.53 22.02
C PHE A 33 -7.03 3.17 22.21
N HIS A 34 -6.60 2.52 21.12
CA HIS A 34 -5.94 1.21 21.16
C HIS A 34 -4.42 1.31 20.92
N ARG A 35 -3.84 2.47 21.04
CA ARG A 35 -2.42 2.75 20.75
C ARG A 35 -1.43 1.89 21.55
N ARG A 36 -1.85 1.35 22.69
CA ARG A 36 -1.07 0.42 23.51
C ARG A 36 -1.25 -1.02 22.98
N SER A 37 -0.81 -1.27 21.75
CA SER A 37 -0.65 -2.66 21.31
C SER A 37 0.47 -3.30 22.12
N LYS A 38 0.20 -4.47 22.70
CA LYS A 38 1.22 -5.27 23.39
C LYS A 38 2.30 -5.60 22.34
N GLN A 39 3.56 -5.36 22.70
CA GLN A 39 4.70 -5.85 21.93
C GLN A 39 4.48 -7.34 21.62
N LEU A 40 4.92 -7.78 20.45
CA LEU A 40 5.01 -9.22 20.19
C LEU A 40 5.77 -9.85 21.35
N PRO A 41 5.26 -10.94 21.96
CA PRO A 41 6.02 -11.64 22.99
C PRO A 41 7.37 -12.02 22.36
N GLN A 42 8.45 -11.53 22.93
CA GLN A 42 9.83 -11.82 22.48
C GLN A 42 10.22 -13.31 22.59
N THR A 43 9.31 -14.15 23.07
CA THR A 43 9.58 -15.56 23.46
C THR A 43 8.67 -16.59 22.77
N CYS A 44 7.90 -16.22 21.75
CA CYS A 44 7.16 -17.25 21.00
C CYS A 44 8.09 -17.88 19.94
N GLU A 45 8.58 -19.06 20.21
CA GLU A 45 9.16 -19.91 19.17
C GLU A 45 8.05 -20.37 18.22
N ALA A 46 8.30 -20.31 16.92
CA ALA A 46 7.40 -20.86 15.92
C ALA A 46 7.38 -22.38 16.04
N LYS A 47 6.20 -22.99 15.95
CA LYS A 47 6.04 -24.46 15.99
C LYS A 47 6.55 -25.11 14.72
N ARG A 48 6.49 -24.38 13.60
CA ARG A 48 6.89 -24.83 12.27
C ARG A 48 7.71 -23.77 11.55
N GLN A 49 8.71 -24.17 10.82
CA GLN A 49 9.41 -23.32 9.86
C GLN A 49 8.74 -23.47 8.50
N HIS A 50 8.12 -22.38 8.03
CA HIS A 50 7.50 -22.32 6.71
C HIS A 50 8.54 -22.05 5.63
N ARG A 51 8.23 -22.47 4.41
CA ARG A 51 9.09 -22.23 3.24
C ARG A 51 8.59 -21.02 2.46
N PHE A 52 9.47 -20.04 2.25
CA PHE A 52 9.16 -18.79 1.59
C PHE A 52 9.75 -18.71 0.18
N LEU A 53 8.93 -18.31 -0.79
CA LEU A 53 9.38 -17.80 -2.07
C LEU A 53 9.42 -16.29 -2.01
N VAL A 54 10.60 -15.69 -2.11
CA VAL A 54 10.77 -14.22 -2.03
C VAL A 54 10.97 -13.68 -3.44
N LEU A 55 10.07 -12.78 -3.86
CA LEU A 55 10.05 -12.21 -5.19
C LEU A 55 10.48 -10.74 -5.15
N PHE A 56 11.46 -10.39 -5.99
CA PHE A 56 11.88 -9.03 -6.27
C PHE A 56 11.61 -8.69 -7.73
N PRO A 57 10.40 -8.18 -8.08
CA PRO A 57 10.16 -7.63 -9.40
C PRO A 57 10.92 -6.31 -9.55
N ALA A 58 11.84 -6.24 -10.51
CA ALA A 58 12.71 -5.09 -10.75
C ALA A 58 12.64 -4.65 -12.21
N TYR A 59 12.33 -3.37 -12.45
CA TYR A 59 12.27 -2.77 -13.78
C TYR A 59 13.16 -1.54 -13.84
N GLY A 60 14.32 -1.64 -14.53
CA GLY A 60 15.25 -0.52 -14.69
C GLY A 60 15.88 0.00 -13.38
N GLU A 61 15.96 -0.85 -12.33
CA GLU A 61 16.43 -0.50 -10.98
C GLU A 61 17.90 -0.89 -10.75
N ASP A 62 18.76 -0.64 -11.75
CA ASP A 62 20.17 -1.07 -11.77
C ASP A 62 20.98 -0.64 -10.56
N GLN A 63 20.71 0.55 -10.02
CA GLN A 63 21.52 1.15 -8.97
C GLN A 63 21.22 0.58 -7.59
N ILE A 64 20.04 -0.03 -7.40
CA ILE A 64 19.49 -0.32 -6.08
C ILE A 64 19.38 -1.82 -5.83
N ILE A 65 18.91 -2.58 -6.83
CA ILE A 65 18.49 -3.97 -6.67
C ILE A 65 19.59 -4.89 -6.10
N VAL A 66 20.83 -4.75 -6.55
CA VAL A 66 21.94 -5.58 -6.08
C VAL A 66 22.18 -5.40 -4.58
N LYS A 67 22.09 -4.15 -4.10
CA LYS A 67 22.26 -3.82 -2.66
C LYS A 67 21.08 -4.38 -1.84
N SER A 68 19.85 -4.24 -2.33
CA SER A 68 18.66 -4.72 -1.62
C SER A 68 18.66 -6.24 -1.50
N VAL A 69 18.98 -6.95 -2.58
CA VAL A 69 19.09 -8.41 -2.57
C VAL A 69 20.24 -8.89 -1.69
N ALA A 70 21.41 -8.24 -1.77
CA ALA A 70 22.57 -8.57 -0.91
C ALA A 70 22.26 -8.34 0.58
N SER A 71 21.52 -7.26 0.91
CA SER A 71 21.04 -7.03 2.27
C SER A 71 20.04 -8.10 2.71
N PHE A 72 19.13 -8.53 1.83
CA PHE A 72 18.17 -9.57 2.15
C PHE A 72 18.85 -10.93 2.43
N LEU A 73 19.97 -11.23 1.78
CA LEU A 73 20.72 -12.48 2.01
C LEU A 73 21.33 -12.60 3.43
N GLN A 74 21.26 -11.53 4.24
CA GLN A 74 21.71 -11.55 5.65
C GLN A 74 20.63 -12.12 6.60
N GLN A 75 19.56 -12.72 6.08
CA GLN A 75 18.50 -13.28 6.92
C GLN A 75 19.02 -14.37 7.87
N THR A 76 18.59 -14.29 9.13
CA THR A 76 18.89 -15.31 10.17
C THR A 76 18.03 -16.57 10.03
N TYR A 77 17.04 -16.56 9.12
CA TYR A 77 16.16 -17.68 8.82
C TYR A 77 16.92 -18.76 8.04
N PRO A 78 16.65 -20.08 8.25
CA PRO A 78 17.38 -21.14 7.58
C PRO A 78 17.33 -21.03 6.05
N GLU A 79 18.48 -21.02 5.40
CA GLU A 79 18.62 -20.88 3.94
C GLU A 79 17.84 -21.95 3.15
N SER A 80 17.73 -23.17 3.72
CA SER A 80 16.93 -24.23 3.12
C SER A 80 15.42 -23.96 3.10
N HIS A 81 14.95 -22.95 3.83
CA HIS A 81 13.53 -22.62 3.98
C HIS A 81 13.11 -21.35 3.25
N TYR A 82 13.98 -20.74 2.45
CA TYR A 82 13.57 -19.67 1.54
C TYR A 82 14.36 -19.73 0.23
N ARG A 83 13.77 -19.17 -0.80
CA ARG A 83 14.39 -18.95 -2.09
C ARG A 83 14.08 -17.56 -2.60
N ILE A 84 15.08 -16.90 -3.15
CA ILE A 84 14.95 -15.57 -3.73
C ILE A 84 14.87 -15.72 -5.25
N MET A 85 13.85 -15.10 -5.86
CA MET A 85 13.76 -14.91 -7.31
C MET A 85 13.75 -13.42 -7.62
N VAL A 86 14.70 -12.96 -8.43
CA VAL A 86 14.76 -11.59 -8.94
C VAL A 86 14.27 -11.63 -10.38
N ILE A 87 13.23 -10.87 -10.67
CA ILE A 87 12.66 -10.71 -12.00
C ILE A 87 13.25 -9.43 -12.60
N SER A 88 14.32 -9.62 -13.37
CA SER A 88 15.13 -8.54 -13.97
C SER A 88 14.55 -8.14 -15.31
N ASP A 89 13.78 -7.06 -15.31
CA ASP A 89 13.14 -6.51 -16.50
C ASP A 89 13.81 -5.17 -16.88
N HIS A 90 14.33 -5.05 -18.12
CA HIS A 90 15.05 -3.88 -18.63
C HIS A 90 16.28 -3.46 -17.80
N MET A 91 16.96 -4.41 -17.17
CA MET A 91 18.20 -4.17 -16.43
C MET A 91 19.43 -4.29 -17.32
N THR A 92 20.51 -3.61 -16.97
CA THR A 92 21.78 -3.68 -17.70
C THR A 92 22.45 -5.06 -17.57
N ALA A 93 23.29 -5.40 -18.56
CA ALA A 93 24.08 -6.64 -18.50
C ALA A 93 24.98 -6.70 -17.26
N ALA A 94 25.57 -5.56 -16.86
CA ALA A 94 26.44 -5.46 -15.67
C ALA A 94 25.67 -5.80 -14.39
N THR A 95 24.46 -5.26 -14.22
CA THR A 95 23.61 -5.59 -13.07
C THR A 95 23.20 -7.05 -13.06
N ASN A 96 22.84 -7.60 -14.24
CA ASN A 96 22.50 -9.02 -14.35
C ASN A 96 23.67 -9.94 -13.99
N GLU A 97 24.89 -9.61 -14.38
CA GLU A 97 26.07 -10.38 -14.00
C GLU A 97 26.36 -10.26 -12.48
N ALA A 98 26.18 -9.09 -11.89
CA ALA A 98 26.29 -8.93 -10.45
C ALA A 98 25.25 -9.75 -9.69
N LEU A 99 24.00 -9.78 -10.16
CA LEU A 99 22.94 -10.60 -9.56
C LEU A 99 23.19 -12.10 -9.71
N LYS A 100 23.75 -12.57 -10.83
CA LYS A 100 24.13 -13.98 -11.04
C LYS A 100 25.20 -14.47 -10.07
N SER A 101 26.02 -13.57 -9.55
CA SER A 101 27.04 -13.91 -8.55
C SER A 101 26.47 -14.17 -7.15
N LEU A 102 25.19 -13.82 -6.91
CA LEU A 102 24.51 -14.04 -5.65
C LEU A 102 23.77 -15.39 -5.65
N PRO A 103 23.54 -16.02 -4.48
CA PRO A 103 22.83 -17.29 -4.35
C PRO A 103 21.30 -17.10 -4.54
N ILE A 104 20.89 -16.65 -5.72
CA ILE A 104 19.52 -16.35 -6.09
C ILE A 104 19.14 -16.99 -7.43
N LYS A 105 17.87 -17.04 -7.74
CA LYS A 105 17.39 -17.32 -9.09
C LYS A 105 17.14 -15.99 -9.82
N LEU A 106 17.92 -15.73 -10.86
CA LEU A 106 17.71 -14.59 -11.73
C LEU A 106 16.80 -14.99 -12.89
N LEU A 107 15.69 -14.29 -13.05
CA LEU A 107 14.75 -14.43 -14.16
C LEU A 107 14.87 -13.19 -15.07
N GLN A 108 15.06 -13.41 -16.38
CA GLN A 108 15.21 -12.33 -17.37
C GLN A 108 14.09 -12.45 -18.42
N PRO A 109 12.87 -11.98 -18.11
CA PRO A 109 11.78 -12.02 -19.08
C PRO A 109 12.00 -11.01 -20.21
N ALA A 110 11.39 -11.29 -21.38
CA ALA A 110 11.31 -10.36 -22.49
C ALA A 110 9.84 -9.97 -22.69
N PHE A 111 9.35 -9.00 -21.93
CA PHE A 111 7.97 -8.53 -22.05
C PHE A 111 7.86 -7.47 -23.14
N GLU A 112 6.84 -7.57 -23.99
CA GLU A 112 6.47 -6.52 -24.94
C GLU A 112 5.99 -5.25 -24.20
N HIS A 113 5.22 -5.46 -23.13
CA HIS A 113 4.75 -4.42 -22.21
C HIS A 113 4.99 -4.88 -20.78
N SER A 114 5.91 -4.23 -20.09
CA SER A 114 6.30 -4.55 -18.73
C SER A 114 5.25 -4.15 -17.73
N SER A 115 5.01 -5.00 -16.72
CA SER A 115 4.23 -4.67 -15.54
C SER A 115 4.62 -5.57 -14.37
N LYS A 116 4.40 -5.09 -13.14
CA LYS A 116 4.67 -5.89 -11.94
C LYS A 116 3.78 -7.14 -11.90
N ALA A 117 2.53 -7.04 -12.35
CA ALA A 117 1.63 -8.19 -12.48
C ALA A 117 2.25 -9.30 -13.35
N LYS A 118 2.76 -8.95 -14.55
CA LYS A 118 3.43 -9.93 -15.44
C LYS A 118 4.71 -10.50 -14.84
N ALA A 119 5.48 -9.68 -14.15
CA ALA A 119 6.68 -10.15 -13.46
C ALA A 119 6.35 -11.20 -12.39
N LEU A 120 5.30 -10.95 -11.59
CA LEU A 120 4.82 -11.90 -10.59
C LEU A 120 4.25 -13.19 -11.22
N GLN A 121 3.47 -13.08 -12.31
CA GLN A 121 2.97 -14.22 -13.06
C GLN A 121 4.11 -15.09 -13.58
N PHE A 122 5.09 -14.48 -14.24
CA PHE A 122 6.25 -15.16 -14.79
C PHE A 122 7.08 -15.88 -13.71
N ALA A 123 7.27 -15.25 -12.55
CA ALA A 123 7.98 -15.86 -11.43
C ALA A 123 7.25 -17.10 -10.89
N ILE A 124 5.92 -17.05 -10.80
CA ILE A 124 5.14 -18.20 -10.34
C ILE A 124 5.13 -19.33 -11.37
N GLU A 125 4.98 -19.02 -12.67
CA GLU A 125 5.10 -20.02 -13.74
C GLU A 125 6.44 -20.76 -13.70
N GLU A 126 7.53 -20.02 -13.46
CA GLU A 126 8.86 -20.64 -13.32
C GLU A 126 8.98 -21.49 -12.06
N ALA A 127 8.45 -21.02 -10.92
CA ALA A 127 8.43 -21.78 -9.67
C ALA A 127 7.61 -23.09 -9.79
N GLU A 128 6.46 -23.03 -10.45
CA GLU A 128 5.62 -24.22 -10.72
C GLU A 128 6.33 -25.20 -11.66
N ARG A 129 7.03 -24.68 -12.70
CA ARG A 129 7.81 -25.51 -13.62
C ARG A 129 8.94 -26.25 -12.89
N GLU A 130 9.68 -25.56 -12.03
CA GLU A 130 10.74 -26.18 -11.22
C GLU A 130 10.17 -27.24 -10.27
N THR A 131 9.03 -26.95 -9.64
CA THR A 131 8.35 -27.88 -8.74
C THR A 131 7.87 -29.13 -9.48
N ALA A 132 7.36 -28.99 -10.71
CA ALA A 132 6.90 -30.11 -11.53
C ALA A 132 8.06 -31.00 -12.03
N GLN A 133 9.26 -30.43 -12.18
CA GLN A 133 10.47 -31.18 -12.61
C GLN A 133 11.21 -31.85 -11.45
N SER A 134 10.90 -31.47 -10.21
CA SER A 134 11.55 -31.99 -9.01
C SER A 134 10.59 -32.90 -8.25
N GLU A 135 11.04 -34.13 -7.96
CA GLU A 135 10.32 -35.04 -7.06
C GLU A 135 10.50 -34.68 -5.58
N SER A 136 11.35 -33.68 -5.30
CA SER A 136 11.69 -33.28 -3.93
C SER A 136 10.62 -32.41 -3.31
N ALA A 137 10.23 -32.73 -2.08
CA ALA A 137 9.36 -31.86 -1.26
C ALA A 137 9.98 -30.48 -0.98
N GLU A 138 11.29 -30.34 -1.20
CA GLU A 138 12.03 -29.10 -0.98
C GLU A 138 11.71 -28.00 -1.99
N THR A 139 11.02 -28.27 -3.07
CA THR A 139 10.58 -27.29 -4.06
C THR A 139 9.20 -26.69 -3.77
N ARG A 140 8.51 -27.14 -2.73
CA ARG A 140 7.19 -26.66 -2.35
C ARG A 140 7.29 -25.48 -1.39
N TYR A 141 6.63 -24.39 -1.71
CA TYR A 141 6.56 -23.19 -0.87
C TYR A 141 5.24 -23.13 -0.11
N ASP A 142 5.28 -22.62 1.13
CA ASP A 142 4.09 -22.36 1.93
C ASP A 142 3.56 -20.93 1.67
N TYR A 143 4.47 -19.97 1.48
CA TYR A 143 4.16 -18.57 1.29
C TYR A 143 5.00 -17.92 0.20
N VAL A 144 4.45 -16.90 -0.45
CA VAL A 144 5.18 -15.96 -1.31
C VAL A 144 5.34 -14.63 -0.57
N VAL A 145 6.52 -14.06 -0.63
CA VAL A 145 6.84 -12.72 -0.11
C VAL A 145 7.18 -11.83 -1.29
N ILE A 146 6.56 -10.64 -1.36
CA ILE A 146 6.76 -9.67 -2.45
C ILE A 146 7.40 -8.42 -1.88
N LEU A 147 8.60 -8.09 -2.38
CA LEU A 147 9.38 -6.90 -2.02
C LEU A 147 9.72 -6.12 -3.27
N ASP A 148 9.61 -4.78 -3.22
CA ASP A 148 10.07 -3.92 -4.31
C ASP A 148 11.59 -3.90 -4.37
N ALA A 149 12.15 -3.49 -5.52
CA ALA A 149 13.59 -3.52 -5.78
C ALA A 149 14.43 -2.65 -4.81
N ASP A 150 13.84 -1.64 -4.20
CA ASP A 150 14.46 -0.71 -3.25
C ASP A 150 14.28 -1.11 -1.78
N ASN A 151 13.51 -2.16 -1.52
CA ASN A 151 13.14 -2.54 -0.17
C ASN A 151 14.32 -3.11 0.64
N ILE A 152 14.48 -2.59 1.85
CA ILE A 152 15.41 -3.10 2.86
C ILE A 152 14.60 -3.61 4.05
N VAL A 153 14.97 -4.77 4.57
CA VAL A 153 14.34 -5.41 5.73
C VAL A 153 15.40 -5.77 6.79
N CYS A 154 14.96 -6.02 8.02
CA CYS A 154 15.88 -6.50 9.06
C CYS A 154 16.27 -7.96 8.84
N ASP A 155 17.37 -8.39 9.48
CA ASP A 155 17.90 -9.75 9.33
C ASP A 155 16.95 -10.83 9.88
N ASP A 156 16.06 -10.47 10.81
CA ASP A 156 15.04 -11.36 11.38
C ASP A 156 13.67 -11.29 10.67
N PHE A 157 13.59 -10.64 9.51
CA PHE A 157 12.33 -10.39 8.81
C PHE A 157 11.54 -11.68 8.52
N LEU A 158 12.18 -12.70 7.96
CA LEU A 158 11.54 -14.00 7.69
C LEU A 158 11.15 -14.74 8.97
N SER A 159 11.93 -14.61 10.04
CA SER A 159 11.61 -15.19 11.35
C SER A 159 10.34 -14.59 11.94
N TYR A 160 10.17 -13.26 11.86
CA TYR A 160 8.94 -12.58 12.28
C TYR A 160 7.74 -12.93 11.40
N LEU A 161 7.92 -13.00 10.08
CA LEU A 161 6.86 -13.46 9.17
C LEU A 161 6.42 -14.87 9.50
N ASN A 162 7.38 -15.76 9.78
CA ASN A 162 7.12 -17.16 10.13
C ASN A 162 6.21 -17.26 11.36
N LEU A 163 6.43 -16.44 12.39
CA LEU A 163 5.56 -16.39 13.57
C LEU A 163 4.10 -16.03 13.22
N SER A 164 3.90 -15.11 12.29
CA SER A 164 2.56 -14.73 11.86
C SER A 164 1.91 -15.80 10.98
N CYS A 165 2.69 -16.43 10.10
CA CYS A 165 2.25 -17.58 9.30
C CYS A 165 1.87 -18.78 10.18
N ASP A 166 2.67 -19.08 11.20
CA ASP A 166 2.42 -20.17 12.16
C ASP A 166 1.15 -19.96 13.00
N ARG A 167 0.70 -18.70 13.14
CA ARG A 167 -0.62 -18.35 13.73
C ARG A 167 -1.80 -18.56 12.76
N GLY A 168 -1.53 -18.99 11.53
CA GLY A 168 -2.53 -19.30 10.51
C GLY A 168 -2.95 -18.12 9.63
N TYR A 169 -2.25 -16.99 9.68
CA TYR A 169 -2.53 -15.88 8.76
C TYR A 169 -2.06 -16.22 7.34
N ARG A 170 -3.00 -16.16 6.40
CA ARG A 170 -2.78 -16.50 4.98
C ARG A 170 -2.41 -15.29 4.11
N ALA A 171 -2.65 -14.09 4.59
CA ALA A 171 -2.27 -12.84 3.94
C ALA A 171 -1.81 -11.84 5.00
N ILE A 172 -0.63 -11.29 4.82
CA ILE A 172 0.05 -10.39 5.76
C ILE A 172 0.56 -9.18 4.99
N GLN A 173 0.32 -7.98 5.53
CA GLN A 173 0.95 -6.75 5.12
C GLN A 173 1.91 -6.30 6.20
N CYS A 174 3.19 -6.19 5.87
CA CYS A 174 4.21 -5.66 6.76
C CYS A 174 4.14 -4.13 6.87
N HIS A 175 4.83 -3.57 7.88
CA HIS A 175 4.87 -2.13 8.12
C HIS A 175 5.85 -1.45 7.16
N ARG A 176 5.34 -0.82 6.12
CA ARG A 176 6.13 -0.05 5.16
C ARG A 176 6.53 1.30 5.76
N CYS A 177 7.84 1.56 5.81
CA CYS A 177 8.47 2.74 6.41
C CYS A 177 9.28 3.50 5.37
N ALA A 178 9.42 4.82 5.56
CA ALA A 178 10.32 5.61 4.74
C ALA A 178 11.78 5.30 5.09
N LYS A 179 12.62 5.00 4.07
CA LYS A 179 14.06 4.83 4.19
C LYS A 179 14.79 6.18 4.25
N ASN A 180 14.28 7.18 3.56
CA ASN A 180 14.85 8.51 3.45
C ASN A 180 13.90 9.61 3.95
N ALA A 181 14.49 10.71 4.44
CA ALA A 181 13.78 11.90 4.92
C ALA A 181 14.58 13.19 4.59
N ASP A 182 15.34 13.17 3.52
CA ASP A 182 16.35 14.16 3.10
C ASP A 182 15.73 15.43 2.55
N ASN A 183 14.48 15.36 2.07
CA ASN A 183 13.78 16.53 1.54
C ASN A 183 12.31 16.59 2.05
N ASN A 184 11.69 17.73 1.83
CA ASN A 184 10.34 17.99 2.35
C ASN A 184 9.28 17.08 1.73
N ILE A 185 9.47 16.64 0.46
CA ILE A 185 8.51 15.80 -0.25
C ILE A 185 8.59 14.38 0.30
N ALA A 186 9.79 13.82 0.45
CA ALA A 186 9.99 12.50 1.04
C ALA A 186 9.43 12.42 2.47
N VAL A 187 9.60 13.48 3.28
CA VAL A 187 9.02 13.56 4.62
C VAL A 187 7.49 13.59 4.58
N LEU A 188 6.88 14.35 3.68
CA LEU A 188 5.41 14.40 3.56
C LEU A 188 4.85 13.09 3.02
N ASP A 189 5.57 12.42 2.11
CA ASP A 189 5.18 11.12 1.59
C ASP A 189 5.28 10.03 2.67
N GLY A 190 6.39 9.99 3.41
CA GLY A 190 6.57 9.11 4.56
C GLY A 190 5.52 9.35 5.66
N LEU A 191 5.19 10.62 5.97
CA LEU A 191 4.10 10.97 6.89
C LEU A 191 2.75 10.44 6.39
N SER A 192 2.46 10.62 5.10
CA SER A 192 1.23 10.12 4.48
C SER A 192 1.14 8.59 4.59
N GLU A 193 2.26 7.90 4.43
CA GLU A 193 2.35 6.45 4.60
C GLU A 193 2.07 6.03 6.04
N GLU A 194 2.68 6.69 7.04
CA GLU A 194 2.47 6.38 8.45
C GLU A 194 1.02 6.66 8.90
N ILE A 195 0.36 7.67 8.35
CA ILE A 195 -1.07 7.89 8.58
C ILE A 195 -1.91 6.77 7.95
N ASN A 196 -1.51 6.24 6.77
CA ASN A 196 -2.15 5.07 6.16
C ASN A 196 -1.96 3.82 7.03
N ASN A 197 -0.75 3.60 7.53
CA ASN A 197 -0.44 2.51 8.47
C ASN A 197 -1.34 2.57 9.71
N SER A 198 -1.54 3.76 10.25
CA SER A 198 -2.37 3.98 11.44
C SER A 198 -3.86 3.73 11.16
N ILE A 199 -4.42 4.35 10.10
CA ILE A 199 -5.86 4.35 9.81
C ILE A 199 -6.27 3.07 9.08
N PHE A 200 -5.71 2.82 7.86
CA PHE A 200 -6.21 1.79 6.95
C PHE A 200 -5.62 0.39 7.20
N ARG A 201 -4.68 0.25 8.12
CA ARG A 201 -4.05 -1.02 8.46
C ARG A 201 -4.24 -1.35 9.93
N LYS A 202 -3.54 -0.68 10.83
CA LYS A 202 -3.58 -0.98 12.26
C LYS A 202 -4.97 -0.83 12.86
N ALA A 203 -5.62 0.33 12.66
CA ALA A 203 -6.95 0.57 13.24
C ALA A 203 -8.00 -0.42 12.71
N HIS A 204 -7.94 -0.81 11.42
CA HIS A 204 -8.83 -1.82 10.86
C HIS A 204 -8.64 -3.18 11.53
N ASN A 205 -7.41 -3.64 11.66
CA ASN A 205 -7.14 -4.91 12.34
C ASN A 205 -7.55 -4.90 13.83
N LEU A 206 -7.46 -3.75 14.49
CA LEU A 206 -7.90 -3.62 15.90
C LEU A 206 -9.41 -3.84 16.09
N VAL A 207 -10.22 -3.57 15.07
CA VAL A 207 -11.67 -3.80 15.10
C VAL A 207 -12.10 -5.05 14.32
N GLY A 208 -11.15 -5.91 13.92
CA GLY A 208 -11.42 -7.15 13.20
C GLY A 208 -11.67 -6.99 11.71
N LEU A 209 -11.36 -5.84 11.12
CA LEU A 209 -11.38 -5.60 9.68
C LEU A 209 -10.02 -5.85 9.05
N SER A 210 -10.02 -6.27 7.77
CA SER A 210 -8.80 -6.53 7.02
C SER A 210 -7.98 -5.26 6.78
N SER A 211 -6.66 -5.40 6.85
CA SER A 211 -5.71 -4.37 6.48
C SER A 211 -5.75 -4.05 4.98
N ALA A 212 -5.33 -2.86 4.60
CA ALA A 212 -5.02 -2.53 3.21
C ALA A 212 -3.67 -3.10 2.78
N LEU A 213 -3.57 -3.62 1.55
CA LEU A 213 -2.31 -3.93 0.87
C LEU A 213 -1.68 -2.65 0.27
N ILE A 214 -0.39 -2.71 -0.05
CA ILE A 214 0.38 -1.58 -0.60
C ILE A 214 1.48 -1.98 -1.58
N GLY A 215 1.34 -3.10 -2.23
CA GLY A 215 2.23 -3.51 -3.30
C GLY A 215 3.55 -4.14 -2.85
N SER A 216 4.10 -3.80 -1.69
CA SER A 216 5.34 -4.39 -1.18
C SER A 216 5.28 -4.73 0.30
N GLY A 217 6.21 -5.58 0.78
CA GLY A 217 6.12 -6.12 2.14
C GLY A 217 4.87 -6.97 2.34
N MET A 218 4.43 -7.67 1.31
CA MET A 218 3.28 -8.57 1.34
C MET A 218 3.76 -10.01 1.49
N CYS A 219 3.08 -10.79 2.35
CA CYS A 219 3.29 -12.23 2.45
C CYS A 219 1.93 -12.92 2.29
N ILE A 220 1.83 -13.83 1.33
CA ILE A 220 0.56 -14.47 0.93
C ILE A 220 0.78 -15.97 0.79
N GLY A 221 -0.21 -16.79 1.21
CA GLY A 221 -0.16 -18.24 1.05
C GLY A 221 0.09 -18.63 -0.41
N TYR A 222 1.15 -19.41 -0.66
CA TYR A 222 1.64 -19.71 -1.99
C TYR A 222 0.59 -20.34 -2.90
N GLN A 223 -0.10 -21.37 -2.43
CA GLN A 223 -1.09 -22.08 -3.23
C GLN A 223 -2.24 -21.18 -3.72
N TRP A 224 -2.70 -20.29 -2.82
CA TRP A 224 -3.73 -19.32 -3.17
C TRP A 224 -3.18 -18.31 -4.18
N PHE A 225 -1.98 -17.77 -3.94
CA PHE A 225 -1.37 -16.78 -4.81
C PHE A 225 -1.13 -17.34 -6.22
N ALA A 226 -0.56 -18.54 -6.33
CA ALA A 226 -0.32 -19.20 -7.62
C ALA A 226 -1.59 -19.42 -8.44
N SER A 227 -2.72 -19.74 -7.78
CA SER A 227 -3.99 -19.91 -8.46
C SER A 227 -4.69 -18.61 -8.89
N HIS A 228 -4.27 -17.44 -8.37
CA HIS A 228 -4.93 -16.16 -8.63
C HIS A 228 -4.05 -15.13 -9.34
N VAL A 229 -2.73 -15.26 -9.29
CA VAL A 229 -1.80 -14.30 -9.90
C VAL A 229 -2.07 -14.07 -11.40
N GLY A 230 -2.52 -15.08 -12.12
CA GLY A 230 -2.92 -14.97 -13.53
C GLY A 230 -4.09 -14.04 -13.82
N GLN A 231 -4.84 -13.63 -12.79
CA GLN A 231 -5.97 -12.71 -12.94
C GLN A 231 -5.54 -11.23 -12.82
N LEU A 232 -4.31 -10.96 -12.40
CA LEU A 232 -3.79 -9.59 -12.26
C LEU A 232 -3.54 -9.00 -13.65
N SER A 233 -4.03 -7.80 -13.89
CA SER A 233 -4.03 -7.21 -15.23
C SER A 233 -3.68 -5.73 -15.29
N THR A 234 -3.74 -5.02 -14.15
CA THR A 234 -3.53 -3.56 -14.11
C THR A 234 -2.23 -3.16 -13.40
N ALA A 235 -1.89 -1.88 -13.48
CA ALA A 235 -0.77 -1.29 -12.74
C ALA A 235 -1.06 -1.08 -11.23
N GLY A 236 -2.21 -1.56 -10.74
CA GLY A 236 -2.62 -1.57 -9.33
C GLY A 236 -2.82 -3.01 -8.85
N GLU A 237 -1.84 -3.87 -9.10
CA GLU A 237 -1.86 -5.31 -8.78
C GLU A 237 -2.12 -5.58 -7.30
N ASP A 238 -1.68 -4.69 -6.41
CA ASP A 238 -1.92 -4.76 -4.97
C ASP A 238 -3.42 -4.64 -4.63
N ARG A 239 -4.12 -3.74 -5.30
CA ARG A 239 -5.58 -3.56 -5.12
C ARG A 239 -6.38 -4.69 -5.74
N GLU A 240 -5.92 -5.25 -6.86
CA GLU A 240 -6.52 -6.45 -7.46
C GLU A 240 -6.33 -7.66 -6.54
N LEU A 241 -5.12 -7.87 -6.00
CA LEU A 241 -4.85 -8.91 -5.00
C LEU A 241 -5.71 -8.75 -3.75
N GLU A 242 -5.80 -7.53 -3.23
CA GLU A 242 -6.64 -7.22 -2.08
C GLU A 242 -8.12 -7.58 -2.35
N GLN A 243 -8.63 -7.19 -3.51
CA GLN A 243 -10.01 -7.52 -3.91
C GLN A 243 -10.24 -9.04 -3.97
N LEU A 244 -9.33 -9.79 -4.60
CA LEU A 244 -9.42 -11.25 -4.72
C LEU A 244 -9.35 -11.93 -3.34
N LEU A 245 -8.41 -11.53 -2.47
CA LEU A 245 -8.33 -12.03 -1.10
C LEU A 245 -9.63 -11.82 -0.33
N LEU A 246 -10.24 -10.64 -0.45
CA LEU A 246 -11.47 -10.32 0.26
C LEU A 246 -12.69 -11.02 -0.33
N LEU A 247 -12.73 -11.29 -1.64
CA LEU A 247 -13.77 -12.13 -2.25
C LEU A 247 -13.73 -13.55 -1.68
N ASP A 248 -12.53 -14.10 -1.48
CA ASP A 248 -12.30 -15.41 -0.87
C ASP A 248 -12.34 -15.38 0.67
N ARG A 249 -12.72 -14.25 1.26
CA ARG A 249 -12.82 -14.04 2.71
C ARG A 249 -11.51 -14.29 3.45
N ILE A 250 -10.38 -14.07 2.81
CA ILE A 250 -9.07 -14.16 3.43
C ILE A 250 -8.82 -12.85 4.16
N PHE A 251 -8.63 -12.96 5.47
CA PHE A 251 -8.31 -11.81 6.32
C PHE A 251 -6.86 -11.38 6.07
N ILE A 252 -6.65 -10.08 5.85
CA ILE A 252 -5.32 -9.49 5.66
C ILE A 252 -4.85 -8.95 7.01
N ARG A 253 -3.81 -9.60 7.55
CA ARG A 253 -3.18 -9.21 8.79
C ARG A 253 -2.17 -8.09 8.56
N TYR A 254 -2.15 -7.08 9.40
CA TYR A 254 -1.12 -6.06 9.45
C TYR A 254 -0.12 -6.34 10.57
N GLU A 255 1.16 -6.41 10.22
CA GLU A 255 2.24 -6.62 11.19
C GLU A 255 3.06 -5.35 11.36
N GLU A 256 2.70 -4.57 12.38
CA GLU A 256 3.34 -3.29 12.74
C GLU A 256 4.82 -3.44 13.10
N HIS A 257 5.21 -4.60 13.61
CA HIS A 257 6.55 -4.87 14.13
C HIS A 257 7.51 -5.45 13.09
N ILE A 258 7.06 -5.61 11.85
CA ILE A 258 7.87 -6.10 10.74
C ILE A 258 8.08 -4.95 9.74
N PRO A 259 9.11 -4.10 9.95
CA PRO A 259 9.36 -2.95 9.09
C PRO A 259 9.92 -3.38 7.73
N VAL A 260 9.46 -2.72 6.69
CA VAL A 260 9.99 -2.77 5.32
C VAL A 260 10.30 -1.34 4.91
N PHE A 261 11.57 -1.02 4.74
CA PHE A 261 12.02 0.33 4.40
C PHE A 261 12.05 0.50 2.88
N ASP A 262 11.31 1.49 2.38
CA ASP A 262 11.29 1.87 0.97
C ASP A 262 11.76 3.32 0.75
N GLU A 263 12.25 3.61 -0.44
CA GLU A 263 12.69 4.93 -0.81
C GLU A 263 11.51 5.81 -1.20
N LYS A 264 11.38 6.96 -0.54
CA LYS A 264 10.32 7.94 -0.85
C LYS A 264 10.76 8.87 -1.96
N VAL A 265 9.82 9.22 -2.84
CA VAL A 265 10.06 10.11 -3.98
C VAL A 265 10.59 11.47 -3.53
N GLY A 266 11.69 11.91 -4.15
CA GLY A 266 12.38 13.16 -3.80
C GLY A 266 11.95 14.37 -4.61
N SER A 267 11.26 14.20 -5.76
CA SER A 267 10.88 15.27 -6.66
C SER A 267 9.36 15.49 -6.74
N GLU A 268 8.94 16.75 -6.99
CA GLU A 268 7.53 17.10 -7.16
C GLU A 268 6.88 16.36 -8.33
N ASP A 269 7.62 16.17 -9.42
CA ASP A 269 7.08 15.55 -10.63
C ASP A 269 6.90 14.03 -10.46
N ASN A 270 7.84 13.36 -9.78
CA ASN A 270 7.70 11.94 -9.44
C ASN A 270 6.56 11.74 -8.44
N PHE A 271 6.44 12.61 -7.44
CA PHE A 271 5.31 12.61 -6.51
C PHE A 271 3.97 12.76 -7.24
N GLN A 272 3.89 13.70 -8.20
CA GLN A 272 2.68 13.93 -8.98
C GLN A 272 2.31 12.69 -9.82
N ARG A 273 3.27 12.09 -10.53
CA ARG A 273 3.07 10.87 -11.34
C ARG A 273 2.62 9.70 -10.47
N GLN A 274 3.24 9.50 -9.33
CA GLN A 274 2.88 8.43 -8.38
C GLN A 274 1.45 8.62 -7.85
N ARG A 275 1.06 9.84 -7.46
CA ARG A 275 -0.29 10.14 -6.96
C ARG A 275 -1.35 9.97 -8.04
N GLN A 276 -1.06 10.36 -9.28
CA GLN A 276 -1.96 10.13 -10.42
C GLN A 276 -2.21 8.63 -10.62
N ARG A 277 -1.16 7.82 -10.62
CA ARG A 277 -1.28 6.36 -10.71
C ARG A 277 -2.14 5.79 -9.58
N TRP A 278 -1.92 6.22 -8.34
CA TRP A 278 -2.70 5.76 -7.20
C TRP A 278 -4.18 6.16 -7.26
N MET A 279 -4.49 7.36 -7.73
CA MET A 279 -5.88 7.79 -7.92
C MET A 279 -6.57 6.98 -9.03
N SER A 280 -5.88 6.73 -10.13
CA SER A 280 -6.41 5.89 -11.22
C SER A 280 -6.67 4.45 -10.73
N ALA A 281 -5.74 3.87 -9.99
CA ALA A 281 -5.90 2.54 -9.39
C ALA A 281 -7.06 2.49 -8.38
N GLN A 282 -7.24 3.55 -7.58
CA GLN A 282 -8.36 3.66 -6.63
C GLN A 282 -9.71 3.69 -7.34
N LEU A 283 -9.84 4.49 -8.39
CA LEU A 283 -11.08 4.58 -9.18
C LEU A 283 -11.39 3.26 -9.90
N ASN A 284 -10.38 2.64 -10.50
CA ASN A 284 -10.55 1.33 -11.14
C ASN A 284 -11.00 0.27 -10.14
N SER A 285 -10.35 0.22 -8.97
CA SER A 285 -10.75 -0.69 -7.89
C SER A 285 -12.19 -0.43 -7.44
N LEU A 286 -12.61 0.83 -7.27
CA LEU A 286 -13.99 1.15 -6.94
C LEU A 286 -14.97 0.60 -7.99
N VAL A 287 -14.71 0.87 -9.27
CA VAL A 287 -15.58 0.43 -10.37
C VAL A 287 -15.68 -1.08 -10.44
N THR A 288 -14.59 -1.81 -10.22
CA THR A 288 -14.58 -3.28 -10.22
C THR A 288 -15.23 -3.90 -8.99
N MET A 289 -15.14 -3.22 -7.84
CA MET A 289 -15.72 -3.72 -6.59
C MET A 289 -17.23 -3.46 -6.46
N LEU A 290 -17.73 -2.33 -6.98
CA LEU A 290 -19.14 -1.92 -6.83
C LEU A 290 -20.17 -2.99 -7.22
N PRO A 291 -20.04 -3.73 -8.35
CA PRO A 291 -21.01 -4.75 -8.75
C PRO A 291 -21.15 -5.90 -7.73
N HIS A 292 -20.13 -6.14 -6.93
CA HIS A 292 -20.09 -7.26 -5.98
C HIS A 292 -20.54 -6.86 -4.55
N VAL A 293 -20.71 -5.56 -4.26
CA VAL A 293 -21.06 -5.05 -2.92
C VAL A 293 -22.41 -5.61 -2.43
N GLY A 294 -23.42 -5.66 -3.32
CA GLY A 294 -24.73 -6.21 -2.94
C GLY A 294 -24.64 -7.66 -2.46
N LYS A 295 -23.90 -8.51 -3.19
CA LYS A 295 -23.63 -9.89 -2.76
C LYS A 295 -22.83 -9.94 -1.46
N ALA A 296 -21.81 -9.09 -1.32
CA ALA A 296 -20.99 -9.03 -0.11
C ALA A 296 -21.81 -8.67 1.13
N LEU A 297 -22.73 -7.69 1.01
CA LEU A 297 -23.66 -7.31 2.09
C LEU A 297 -24.57 -8.48 2.48
N LEU A 298 -25.22 -9.12 1.50
CA LEU A 298 -26.13 -10.23 1.73
C LEU A 298 -25.45 -11.46 2.36
N THR A 299 -24.17 -11.67 2.06
CA THR A 299 -23.38 -12.79 2.58
C THR A 299 -22.58 -12.45 3.83
N GLY A 300 -22.68 -11.22 4.37
CA GLY A 300 -21.95 -10.78 5.56
C GLY A 300 -20.44 -10.62 5.34
N ASN A 301 -19.98 -10.39 4.11
CA ASN A 301 -18.56 -10.11 3.82
C ASN A 301 -18.24 -8.64 4.10
N ILE A 302 -18.18 -8.29 5.38
CA ILE A 302 -17.97 -6.90 5.85
C ILE A 302 -16.62 -6.34 5.39
N ASN A 303 -15.58 -7.18 5.33
CA ASN A 303 -14.26 -6.74 4.86
C ASN A 303 -14.30 -6.23 3.42
N TYR A 304 -15.03 -6.91 2.53
CA TYR A 304 -15.21 -6.48 1.14
C TYR A 304 -15.99 -5.17 1.05
N VAL A 305 -17.07 -5.05 1.83
CA VAL A 305 -17.89 -3.82 1.89
C VAL A 305 -17.07 -2.65 2.40
N ASP A 306 -16.36 -2.81 3.52
CA ASP A 306 -15.49 -1.80 4.09
C ASP A 306 -14.42 -1.35 3.09
N LYS A 307 -13.77 -2.29 2.40
CA LYS A 307 -12.79 -1.95 1.39
C LYS A 307 -13.40 -1.18 0.22
N THR A 308 -14.60 -1.51 -0.22
CA THR A 308 -15.28 -0.75 -1.27
C THR A 308 -15.58 0.68 -0.82
N ILE A 309 -15.97 0.88 0.45
CA ILE A 309 -16.11 2.21 1.03
C ILE A 309 -14.77 2.96 1.01
N GLN A 310 -13.66 2.30 1.37
CA GLN A 310 -12.33 2.91 1.31
C GLN A 310 -11.96 3.41 -0.09
N GLN A 311 -12.31 2.65 -1.15
CA GLN A 311 -12.06 3.08 -2.52
C GLN A 311 -12.93 4.29 -2.94
N ALA A 312 -14.10 4.48 -2.32
CA ALA A 312 -15.00 5.61 -2.57
C ALA A 312 -14.61 6.89 -1.81
N LEU A 313 -13.68 6.81 -0.85
CA LEU A 313 -13.27 7.98 -0.06
C LEU A 313 -12.54 9.01 -0.92
N ILE A 314 -12.80 10.28 -0.65
CA ILE A 314 -12.04 11.39 -1.23
C ILE A 314 -10.60 11.34 -0.69
N PRO A 315 -9.56 11.43 -1.55
CA PRO A 315 -8.17 11.47 -1.09
C PRO A 315 -7.97 12.57 -0.04
N ARG A 316 -7.33 12.24 1.09
CA ARG A 316 -7.23 13.09 2.29
C ARG A 316 -6.66 14.48 2.03
N SER A 317 -5.63 14.59 1.17
CA SER A 317 -5.05 15.88 0.79
C SER A 317 -6.04 16.75 0.03
N MET A 318 -6.81 16.13 -0.87
CA MET A 318 -7.87 16.84 -1.60
C MET A 318 -9.02 17.26 -0.65
N LEU A 319 -9.38 16.38 0.28
CA LEU A 319 -10.43 16.64 1.26
C LEU A 319 -10.04 17.81 2.19
N LEU A 320 -8.76 17.90 2.62
CA LEU A 320 -8.24 19.02 3.42
C LEU A 320 -8.38 20.35 2.67
N VAL A 321 -7.89 20.41 1.43
CA VAL A 321 -7.94 21.64 0.64
C VAL A 321 -9.37 21.99 0.28
N PHE A 322 -10.18 21.01 -0.05
CA PHE A 322 -11.59 21.21 -0.38
C PHE A 322 -12.39 21.78 0.79
N THR A 323 -12.28 21.17 1.98
CA THR A 323 -13.01 21.64 3.17
C THR A 323 -12.55 23.03 3.62
N LEU A 324 -11.25 23.32 3.55
CA LEU A 324 -10.69 24.65 3.81
C LEU A 324 -11.24 25.69 2.82
N THR A 325 -11.17 25.37 1.52
CA THR A 325 -11.65 26.29 0.46
C THR A 325 -13.14 26.56 0.61
N MET A 326 -13.96 25.55 0.84
CA MET A 326 -15.39 25.71 1.06
C MET A 326 -15.69 26.51 2.33
N GLY A 327 -14.90 26.29 3.40
CA GLY A 327 -15.00 27.09 4.63
C GLY A 327 -14.78 28.58 4.35
N VAL A 328 -13.72 28.92 3.62
CA VAL A 328 -13.39 30.33 3.26
C VAL A 328 -14.42 30.91 2.31
N VAL A 329 -14.79 30.22 1.24
CA VAL A 329 -15.78 30.69 0.25
C VAL A 329 -17.13 30.95 0.91
N MET A 330 -17.60 30.04 1.76
CA MET A 330 -18.89 30.16 2.41
C MET A 330 -18.95 31.30 3.45
N VAL A 331 -17.81 31.72 4.01
CA VAL A 331 -17.79 32.96 4.85
C VAL A 331 -18.24 34.19 4.07
N LEU A 332 -17.90 34.28 2.77
CA LEU A 332 -18.24 35.44 1.93
C LEU A 332 -19.70 35.46 1.52
N PHE A 333 -20.35 34.31 1.37
CA PHE A 333 -21.73 34.22 0.83
C PHE A 333 -22.76 33.87 1.91
N ALA A 334 -22.41 33.07 2.90
CA ALA A 334 -23.30 32.61 3.94
C ALA A 334 -22.53 32.25 5.23
N PRO A 335 -22.13 33.22 6.06
CA PRO A 335 -21.25 33.04 7.21
C PRO A 335 -21.69 31.93 8.16
N TRP A 336 -22.98 31.82 8.49
CA TRP A 336 -23.51 30.78 9.36
C TRP A 336 -23.40 29.39 8.76
N TRP A 337 -23.51 29.24 7.44
CA TRP A 337 -23.36 27.98 6.74
C TRP A 337 -21.90 27.57 6.61
N SER A 338 -20.95 28.48 6.71
CA SER A 338 -19.53 28.18 6.71
C SER A 338 -19.09 27.34 7.92
N MET A 339 -19.78 27.46 9.05
CA MET A 339 -19.44 26.77 10.29
C MET A 339 -19.36 25.25 10.12
N LYS A 340 -20.26 24.65 9.35
CA LYS A 340 -20.25 23.20 9.09
C LYS A 340 -18.99 22.75 8.34
N TRP A 341 -18.43 23.59 7.44
CA TRP A 341 -17.18 23.30 6.73
C TRP A 341 -15.96 23.45 7.62
N TRP A 342 -15.94 24.47 8.48
CA TRP A 342 -14.90 24.64 9.49
C TRP A 342 -14.86 23.48 10.49
N LEU A 343 -16.02 22.99 10.92
CA LEU A 343 -16.10 21.82 11.80
C LEU A 343 -15.54 20.56 11.12
N LEU A 344 -15.86 20.34 9.83
CA LEU A 344 -15.27 19.21 9.07
C LEU A 344 -13.77 19.37 8.93
N PHE A 345 -13.28 20.56 8.57
CA PHE A 345 -11.84 20.82 8.44
C PHE A 345 -11.11 20.55 9.76
N MET A 346 -11.63 21.07 10.87
CA MET A 346 -11.04 20.83 12.19
C MET A 346 -11.08 19.34 12.58
N ALA A 347 -12.19 18.66 12.35
CA ALA A 347 -12.30 17.22 12.61
C ALA A 347 -11.29 16.41 11.80
N LEU A 348 -11.11 16.77 10.53
CA LEU A 348 -10.11 16.13 9.66
C LEU A 348 -8.68 16.40 10.13
N CYS A 349 -8.35 17.66 10.46
CA CYS A 349 -7.04 18.02 11.01
C CYS A 349 -6.72 17.26 12.30
N LEU A 350 -7.67 17.20 13.23
CA LEU A 350 -7.52 16.45 14.48
C LEU A 350 -7.37 14.95 14.24
N SER A 351 -8.11 14.40 13.27
CA SER A 351 -8.00 12.98 12.88
C SER A 351 -6.62 12.65 12.33
N LEU A 352 -6.09 13.46 11.41
CA LEU A 352 -4.78 13.25 10.81
C LEU A 352 -3.65 13.44 11.84
N LEU A 353 -3.77 14.45 12.70
CA LEU A 353 -2.83 14.66 13.80
C LEU A 353 -2.86 13.48 14.79
N GLY A 354 -4.05 12.99 15.13
CA GLY A 354 -4.23 11.82 15.97
C GLY A 354 -3.63 10.55 15.38
N ALA A 355 -3.80 10.34 14.07
CA ALA A 355 -3.26 9.19 13.35
C ALA A 355 -1.76 9.26 13.09
N THR A 356 -1.13 10.45 13.23
CA THR A 356 0.31 10.59 13.10
C THR A 356 1.04 9.96 14.29
N PRO A 357 2.03 9.08 14.11
CA PRO A 357 2.85 8.55 15.20
C PRO A 357 3.55 9.65 16.00
N ALA A 358 3.74 9.44 17.30
CA ALA A 358 4.35 10.45 18.18
C ALA A 358 5.77 10.84 17.77
N SER A 359 6.53 9.88 17.24
CA SER A 359 7.89 10.08 16.76
C SER A 359 8.00 11.11 15.63
N LEU A 360 6.94 11.26 14.83
CA LEU A 360 6.88 12.18 13.70
C LEU A 360 6.27 13.56 14.06
N ARG A 361 5.72 13.72 15.26
CA ARG A 361 5.10 14.97 15.71
C ARG A 361 6.16 15.97 16.20
N ASN A 362 6.85 16.60 15.30
CA ASN A 362 7.86 17.61 15.61
C ASN A 362 7.51 18.98 15.01
N LYS A 363 8.15 20.05 15.52
CA LYS A 363 7.89 21.43 15.06
C LYS A 363 8.27 21.63 13.59
N THR A 364 9.23 20.88 13.08
CA THR A 364 9.67 20.96 11.68
C THR A 364 8.61 20.44 10.72
N LEU A 365 7.75 19.52 11.15
CA LEU A 365 6.64 19.01 10.36
C LEU A 365 5.64 20.11 9.97
N VAL A 366 5.33 21.01 10.93
CA VAL A 366 4.35 22.10 10.68
C VAL A 366 4.81 22.99 9.51
N GLY A 367 6.11 23.33 9.44
CA GLY A 367 6.67 24.09 8.33
C GLY A 367 6.56 23.39 6.98
N LYS A 368 6.64 22.05 6.97
CA LYS A 368 6.54 21.24 5.74
C LYS A 368 5.11 21.13 5.23
N LEU A 369 4.11 21.18 6.12
CA LEU A 369 2.68 21.14 5.75
C LEU A 369 2.24 22.31 4.87
N VAL A 370 2.99 23.43 4.88
CA VAL A 370 2.74 24.59 3.99
C VAL A 370 2.83 24.21 2.50
N LEU A 371 3.52 23.15 2.15
CA LEU A 371 3.60 22.65 0.77
C LEU A 371 2.33 21.89 0.32
N LEU A 372 1.50 21.42 1.24
CA LEU A 372 0.31 20.62 0.91
C LEU A 372 -0.65 21.30 -0.08
N PRO A 373 -1.00 22.59 0.05
CA PRO A 373 -1.89 23.24 -0.91
C PRO A 373 -1.32 23.21 -2.34
N LYS A 374 -0.01 23.48 -2.51
CA LYS A 374 0.65 23.45 -3.82
C LYS A 374 0.62 22.03 -4.42
N LEU A 375 0.98 21.02 -3.64
CA LEU A 375 0.97 19.63 -4.08
C LEU A 375 -0.45 19.16 -4.42
N THR A 376 -1.43 19.55 -3.62
CA THR A 376 -2.85 19.19 -3.87
C THR A 376 -3.39 19.87 -5.11
N TRP A 377 -3.02 21.12 -5.36
CA TRP A 377 -3.41 21.82 -6.60
C TRP A 377 -2.88 21.08 -7.84
N LYS A 378 -1.62 20.65 -7.81
CA LYS A 378 -1.05 19.80 -8.87
C LYS A 378 -1.84 18.49 -9.03
N MET A 379 -2.26 17.85 -7.94
CA MET A 379 -3.10 16.64 -7.99
C MET A 379 -4.47 16.90 -8.61
N LEU A 380 -5.12 18.04 -8.31
CA LEU A 380 -6.40 18.41 -8.92
C LEU A 380 -6.29 18.59 -10.43
N ASN A 381 -5.20 19.19 -10.92
CA ASN A 381 -4.94 19.30 -12.34
C ASN A 381 -4.83 17.94 -13.04
N ASN A 382 -4.31 16.93 -12.33
CA ASN A 382 -4.17 15.56 -12.84
C ASN A 382 -5.51 14.83 -12.98
N LEU A 383 -6.57 15.24 -12.27
CA LEU A 383 -7.90 14.63 -12.42
C LEU A 383 -8.41 14.70 -13.86
N ARG A 384 -7.97 15.70 -14.65
CA ARG A 384 -8.32 15.85 -16.07
C ARG A 384 -7.63 14.81 -16.97
N HIS A 385 -6.57 14.18 -16.49
CA HIS A 385 -5.73 13.23 -17.21
C HIS A 385 -5.81 11.81 -16.61
N LEU A 386 -6.85 11.51 -15.80
CA LEU A 386 -7.09 10.17 -15.29
C LEU A 386 -7.48 9.25 -16.44
N ASP A 387 -6.59 8.34 -16.78
CA ASP A 387 -6.85 7.29 -17.76
C ASP A 387 -7.42 6.05 -17.06
N ARG A 388 -8.69 5.74 -17.36
CA ARG A 388 -9.38 4.56 -16.84
C ARG A 388 -8.81 3.24 -17.35
N HIS A 389 -7.99 3.28 -18.40
CA HIS A 389 -7.41 2.11 -19.05
C HIS A 389 -5.90 2.07 -18.93
N ASN A 390 -5.32 2.80 -17.99
CA ASN A 390 -3.85 2.90 -17.86
C ASN A 390 -3.24 1.53 -17.56
N ARG A 391 -2.98 0.76 -18.63
CA ARG A 391 -2.24 -0.51 -18.62
C ARG A 391 -0.74 -0.30 -18.70
N ASN A 392 -0.30 0.93 -18.96
CA ASN A 392 1.11 1.25 -19.15
C ASN A 392 1.74 1.50 -17.77
N PHE A 393 2.75 0.73 -17.46
CA PHE A 393 3.61 0.96 -16.32
C PHE A 393 4.39 2.26 -16.54
N ILE A 394 4.18 3.25 -15.65
CA ILE A 394 5.00 4.47 -15.63
C ILE A 394 6.08 4.24 -14.58
N HIS A 395 7.31 4.04 -15.01
CA HIS A 395 8.47 3.92 -14.13
C HIS A 395 8.65 5.21 -13.33
N THR A 396 8.88 5.09 -12.03
CA THR A 396 9.23 6.20 -11.15
C THR A 396 10.72 6.07 -10.85
N GLU A 397 11.54 6.92 -11.45
CA GLU A 397 12.98 6.92 -11.19
C GLU A 397 13.26 7.26 -9.72
N HIS A 398 14.03 6.42 -9.05
CA HIS A 398 14.57 6.70 -7.74
C HIS A 398 15.81 7.58 -7.92
N ASN A 399 15.80 8.77 -7.33
CA ASN A 399 16.98 9.64 -7.28
C ASN A 399 17.83 9.22 -6.08
N GLN A 400 19.13 9.06 -6.32
CA GLN A 400 20.13 8.81 -5.28
C GLN A 400 20.20 9.92 -4.25
#